data_7ac34b1f14846c8751bfbc97ecaa9118
#
_entry.id   7ac34b1f14846c8751bfbc97ecaa9118
#
_cell.length_a   1.000
_cell.length_b   1.000
_cell.length_c   1.000
_cell.angle_alpha   90.00
_cell.angle_beta   90.00
_cell.angle_gamma   90.00
#
_symmetry.space_group_name_H-M   'P 1'
#
loop_
_entity.id
_entity.type
_entity.pdbx_description
1 polymer ?
#
loop_
_entity_poly.entity_id
_entity_poly.type
_entity_poly.pdbx_seq_one_letter_code
_entity_poly.pdbx_strand_id
1 'polypeptide(L)'
;MAAIDNLLRCFKAYDIRGKLDEELTEQLAWCIGRAFAKVVKPRSVALGADVRATSEPLKNALALGLLSEGVNVIDLGMTGTEEVYFAAQHLDIDGAIEVTASHNPIDYNGMKLVRDNARPISGDSGLLDIKQQTALLLSEPFPALQFNDFVASTRTSDHLSWQGASWQRQSLLPAYVETLLSFIEPANLKPLTLVVNAGNGAAGHVVDAIEAQFDKAGVPVTFIKVHHQPDATFPNGIPNPLLPENRAATAAAVVAHQADFGIAWDGDFDRCFLFDEKGCFIEGYYIVGLLCAAFLTKHPGQKIIHDPRLYWNTQAVAQQHNGMAIMSKTGHAFIKERMRSEDALYGGEMSAHHYFRDFAYCDSGMIPWLLVAELVSLSGQPLSALVAQMIKNFPSSGELNFHIEVPKVVITRVQQYYQNKALETDFTDGLSMSFADWRFNLRSSNTENVLRLNVESRSNVQLMEQKTAEIISILTKAE
;
A
#
# COMPACT_ATOMS: atom_id res chain seq x y z
N MET A 1 -0.16 -28.69 19.56
CA MET A 1 0.39 -28.53 18.19
C MET A 1 -0.65 -27.97 17.24
N ALA A 2 -1.76 -28.60 16.93
CA ALA A 2 -2.72 -28.07 15.93
C ALA A 2 -3.26 -26.65 16.23
N ALA A 3 -3.50 -26.29 17.49
CA ALA A 3 -3.95 -24.94 17.87
C ALA A 3 -2.85 -23.87 17.66
N ILE A 4 -1.61 -24.17 17.96
CA ILE A 4 -0.45 -23.27 17.71
C ILE A 4 -0.23 -23.11 16.21
N ASP A 5 -0.29 -24.20 15.44
CA ASP A 5 -0.13 -24.14 13.98
C ASP A 5 -1.20 -23.25 13.33
N ASN A 6 -2.42 -23.24 13.87
CA ASN A 6 -3.49 -22.37 13.37
C ASN A 6 -3.18 -20.88 13.61
N LEU A 7 -2.78 -20.51 14.82
CA LEU A 7 -2.39 -19.13 15.16
C LEU A 7 -1.23 -18.62 14.29
N LEU A 8 -0.28 -19.50 13.94
CA LEU A 8 0.88 -19.12 13.13
C LEU A 8 0.58 -18.99 11.61
N ARG A 9 -0.64 -19.28 11.16
CA ARG A 9 -1.09 -19.06 9.78
C ARG A 9 -1.21 -17.60 9.43
N CYS A 10 -1.35 -16.70 10.39
CA CYS A 10 -1.35 -15.26 10.18
C CYS A 10 -0.02 -14.72 9.64
N PHE A 11 1.10 -15.42 9.82
CA PHE A 11 2.37 -15.04 9.20
C PHE A 11 2.36 -15.36 7.71
N LYS A 12 2.26 -14.32 6.87
CA LYS A 12 2.26 -14.44 5.41
C LYS A 12 3.67 -14.25 4.84
N ALA A 13 3.79 -14.00 3.55
CA ALA A 13 5.10 -13.88 2.88
C ALA A 13 5.90 -12.64 3.32
N TYR A 14 5.23 -11.52 3.63
CA TYR A 14 5.88 -10.24 3.93
C TYR A 14 5.18 -9.40 5.01
N ASP A 15 4.12 -9.92 5.62
CA ASP A 15 3.41 -9.27 6.72
C ASP A 15 2.70 -10.30 7.60
N ILE A 16 1.99 -9.84 8.62
CA ILE A 16 1.11 -10.65 9.45
C ILE A 16 -0.32 -10.25 9.10
N ARG A 17 -1.16 -11.22 8.74
CA ARG A 17 -2.58 -11.08 8.46
C ARG A 17 -3.34 -12.28 8.95
N GLY A 18 -4.28 -12.08 9.85
CA GLY A 18 -5.04 -13.17 10.42
C GLY A 18 -6.48 -12.79 10.72
N LYS A 19 -7.33 -13.80 10.72
CA LYS A 19 -8.71 -13.66 11.17
C LYS A 19 -8.75 -13.52 12.68
N LEU A 20 -9.52 -12.56 13.17
CA LEU A 20 -9.65 -12.27 14.59
C LEU A 20 -10.24 -13.48 15.33
N ASP A 21 -9.82 -13.67 16.56
CA ASP A 21 -10.22 -14.75 17.48
C ASP A 21 -9.82 -16.17 17.02
N GLU A 22 -9.48 -16.35 15.74
CA GLU A 22 -9.05 -17.66 15.19
C GLU A 22 -7.54 -17.73 14.98
N GLU A 23 -6.95 -16.67 14.40
CA GLU A 23 -5.53 -16.61 14.00
C GLU A 23 -4.78 -15.44 14.65
N LEU A 24 -5.47 -14.38 15.08
CA LEU A 24 -4.86 -13.19 15.67
C LEU A 24 -5.59 -12.77 16.93
N THR A 25 -4.86 -12.79 18.07
CA THR A 25 -5.33 -12.47 19.41
C THR A 25 -4.36 -11.53 20.12
N GLU A 26 -4.79 -10.91 21.23
CA GLU A 26 -3.89 -10.09 22.08
C GLU A 26 -2.72 -10.92 22.63
N GLN A 27 -2.94 -12.19 23.02
CA GLN A 27 -1.85 -13.08 23.43
C GLN A 27 -0.82 -13.27 22.33
N LEU A 28 -1.28 -13.48 21.09
CA LEU A 28 -0.36 -13.63 19.95
C LEU A 28 0.39 -12.33 19.67
N ALA A 29 -0.28 -11.17 19.72
CA ALA A 29 0.34 -9.86 19.55
C ALA A 29 1.42 -9.59 20.62
N TRP A 30 1.14 -9.93 21.89
CA TRP A 30 2.13 -9.87 22.96
C TRP A 30 3.34 -10.77 22.70
N CYS A 31 3.12 -12.01 22.25
CA CYS A 31 4.21 -12.92 21.86
C CYS A 31 5.01 -12.39 20.66
N ILE A 32 4.33 -11.76 19.68
CA ILE A 32 5.00 -11.14 18.51
C ILE A 32 5.90 -9.99 18.96
N GLY A 33 5.45 -9.11 19.88
CA GLY A 33 6.26 -8.03 20.43
C GLY A 33 7.54 -8.55 21.09
N ARG A 34 7.42 -9.59 21.91
CA ARG A 34 8.56 -10.27 22.54
C ARG A 34 9.49 -10.95 21.52
N ALA A 35 8.91 -11.62 20.54
CA ALA A 35 9.68 -12.27 19.48
C ALA A 35 10.45 -11.23 18.62
N PHE A 36 9.80 -10.11 18.28
CA PHE A 36 10.43 -9.00 17.59
C PHE A 36 11.63 -8.48 18.40
N ALA A 37 11.46 -8.23 19.69
CA ALA A 37 12.55 -7.79 20.57
C ALA A 37 13.72 -8.77 20.58
N LYS A 38 13.48 -10.08 20.62
CA LYS A 38 14.53 -11.12 20.67
C LYS A 38 15.26 -11.28 19.32
N VAL A 39 14.55 -11.13 18.20
CA VAL A 39 15.10 -11.31 16.84
C VAL A 39 15.81 -10.05 16.35
N VAL A 40 15.12 -8.90 16.44
CA VAL A 40 15.65 -7.62 15.92
C VAL A 40 16.62 -6.96 16.92
N LYS A 41 16.41 -7.18 18.22
CA LYS A 41 17.17 -6.61 19.35
C LYS A 41 17.21 -5.07 19.32
N PRO A 42 16.03 -4.42 19.15
CA PRO A 42 15.96 -2.99 19.09
C PRO A 42 16.14 -2.35 20.47
N ARG A 43 16.63 -1.10 20.52
CA ARG A 43 16.59 -0.23 21.71
C ARG A 43 15.22 0.42 21.88
N SER A 44 14.64 0.80 20.74
CA SER A 44 13.35 1.47 20.68
C SER A 44 12.57 1.11 19.40
N VAL A 45 11.23 1.09 19.53
CA VAL A 45 10.30 0.75 18.44
C VAL A 45 9.13 1.73 18.44
N ALA A 46 8.76 2.24 17.27
CA ALA A 46 7.53 3.01 17.10
C ALA A 46 6.35 2.07 16.76
N LEU A 47 5.19 2.36 17.33
CA LEU A 47 3.96 1.61 17.09
C LEU A 47 2.85 2.54 16.62
N GLY A 48 2.20 2.17 15.53
CA GLY A 48 0.99 2.79 15.03
C GLY A 48 -0.17 1.80 14.93
N ALA A 49 -1.37 2.30 14.77
CA ALA A 49 -2.59 1.50 14.61
C ALA A 49 -3.60 2.19 13.69
N ASP A 50 -4.18 1.45 12.76
CA ASP A 50 -5.27 1.94 11.93
C ASP A 50 -6.59 2.10 12.73
N VAL A 51 -7.66 2.50 12.04
CA VAL A 51 -8.96 2.81 12.63
C VAL A 51 -9.72 1.58 13.16
N ARG A 52 -9.33 0.35 12.82
CA ARG A 52 -10.08 -0.86 13.22
C ARG A 52 -10.22 -0.98 14.74
N ALA A 53 -11.39 -1.38 15.21
CA ALA A 53 -11.68 -1.49 16.64
C ALA A 53 -10.70 -2.38 17.41
N THR A 54 -10.10 -3.36 16.74
CA THR A 54 -9.13 -4.29 17.33
C THR A 54 -7.68 -3.84 17.21
N SER A 55 -7.39 -2.78 16.44
CA SER A 55 -6.00 -2.34 16.20
C SER A 55 -5.37 -1.77 17.48
N GLU A 56 -6.08 -0.91 18.22
CA GLU A 56 -5.59 -0.36 19.48
C GLU A 56 -5.34 -1.44 20.57
N PRO A 57 -6.25 -2.41 20.85
CA PRO A 57 -5.97 -3.52 21.74
C PRO A 57 -4.75 -4.36 21.35
N LEU A 58 -4.62 -4.70 20.06
CA LEU A 58 -3.48 -5.47 19.55
C LEU A 58 -2.16 -4.68 19.65
N LYS A 59 -2.18 -3.36 19.36
CA LYS A 59 -1.03 -2.47 19.53
C LYS A 59 -0.58 -2.43 21.00
N ASN A 60 -1.52 -2.31 21.92
CA ASN A 60 -1.20 -2.28 23.34
C ASN A 60 -0.61 -3.62 23.84
N ALA A 61 -1.11 -4.76 23.35
CA ALA A 61 -0.54 -6.07 23.67
C ALA A 61 0.88 -6.23 23.09
N LEU A 62 1.09 -5.76 21.85
CA LEU A 62 2.40 -5.72 21.20
C LEU A 62 3.38 -4.83 22.00
N ALA A 63 2.95 -3.64 22.43
CA ALA A 63 3.72 -2.72 23.26
C ALA A 63 4.15 -3.36 24.57
N LEU A 64 3.22 -4.00 25.29
CA LEU A 64 3.53 -4.72 26.53
C LEU A 64 4.55 -5.84 26.29
N GLY A 65 4.47 -6.53 25.16
CA GLY A 65 5.44 -7.53 24.74
C GLY A 65 6.86 -6.97 24.58
N LEU A 66 6.99 -5.85 23.89
CA LEU A 66 8.26 -5.14 23.69
C LEU A 66 8.83 -4.62 25.02
N LEU A 67 8.01 -3.97 25.84
CA LEU A 67 8.41 -3.44 27.15
C LEU A 67 8.90 -4.54 28.09
N SER A 68 8.26 -5.72 28.06
CA SER A 68 8.66 -6.88 28.92
C SER A 68 10.04 -7.44 28.55
N GLU A 69 10.56 -7.14 27.35
CA GLU A 69 11.91 -7.50 26.92
C GLU A 69 12.87 -6.30 27.00
N GLY A 70 12.48 -5.19 27.66
CA GLY A 70 13.32 -4.02 27.89
C GLY A 70 13.41 -3.04 26.73
N VAL A 71 12.53 -3.14 25.74
CA VAL A 71 12.51 -2.25 24.55
C VAL A 71 11.64 -1.03 24.82
N ASN A 72 12.16 0.17 24.54
CA ASN A 72 11.36 1.40 24.61
C ASN A 72 10.34 1.47 23.48
N VAL A 73 9.15 1.99 23.80
CA VAL A 73 8.04 2.09 22.84
C VAL A 73 7.64 3.55 22.64
N ILE A 74 7.54 3.96 21.37
CA ILE A 74 6.96 5.24 20.96
C ILE A 74 5.60 4.94 20.34
N ASP A 75 4.52 5.33 21.00
CA ASP A 75 3.15 5.18 20.53
C ASP A 75 2.76 6.40 19.67
N LEU A 76 2.56 6.17 18.39
CA LEU A 76 2.17 7.20 17.43
C LEU A 76 0.65 7.49 17.45
N GLY A 77 -0.12 6.66 18.15
CA GLY A 77 -1.60 6.74 18.16
C GLY A 77 -2.25 6.07 16.95
N MET A 78 -3.31 6.70 16.43
CA MET A 78 -3.93 6.30 15.18
C MET A 78 -3.10 6.82 14.00
N THR A 79 -2.71 5.92 13.11
CA THR A 79 -1.84 6.18 11.96
C THR A 79 -2.29 5.40 10.73
N GLY A 80 -1.69 5.71 9.60
CA GLY A 80 -1.60 4.79 8.50
C GLY A 80 -0.18 4.26 8.33
N THR A 81 -0.06 3.29 7.45
CA THR A 81 1.17 2.55 7.23
C THR A 81 2.37 3.47 6.94
N GLU A 82 2.20 4.50 6.12
CA GLU A 82 3.29 5.39 5.72
C GLU A 82 3.78 6.33 6.85
N GLU A 83 2.94 6.65 7.84
CA GLU A 83 3.37 7.42 9.02
C GLU A 83 4.36 6.60 9.89
N VAL A 84 4.14 5.30 9.97
CA VAL A 84 5.06 4.37 10.65
C VAL A 84 6.37 4.23 9.89
N TYR A 85 6.35 4.23 8.55
CA TYR A 85 7.58 4.28 7.74
C TYR A 85 8.33 5.60 7.95
N PHE A 86 7.60 6.73 7.98
CA PHE A 86 8.17 8.02 8.29
C PHE A 86 8.83 8.03 9.68
N ALA A 87 8.17 7.48 10.70
CA ALA A 87 8.75 7.37 12.04
C ALA A 87 10.06 6.59 12.06
N ALA A 88 10.12 5.44 11.33
CA ALA A 88 11.32 4.62 11.25
C ALA A 88 12.48 5.27 10.48
N GLN A 89 12.20 6.28 9.66
CA GLN A 89 13.21 7.09 8.95
C GLN A 89 13.61 8.34 9.76
N HIS A 90 12.62 8.99 10.40
CA HIS A 90 12.77 10.31 11.01
C HIS A 90 13.37 10.24 12.43
N LEU A 91 13.03 9.19 13.17
CA LEU A 91 13.53 8.97 14.53
C LEU A 91 14.77 8.08 14.55
N ASP A 92 15.60 8.24 15.58
CA ASP A 92 16.72 7.30 15.87
C ASP A 92 16.17 6.06 16.59
N ILE A 93 15.47 5.21 15.83
CA ILE A 93 14.85 3.96 16.31
C ILE A 93 15.25 2.77 15.44
N ASP A 94 15.17 1.58 16.02
CA ASP A 94 15.66 0.36 15.39
C ASP A 94 14.54 -0.44 14.70
N GLY A 95 13.29 0.03 14.74
CA GLY A 95 12.17 -0.58 14.06
C GLY A 95 10.84 0.12 14.32
N ALA A 96 9.83 -0.22 13.51
CA ALA A 96 8.47 0.25 13.70
C ALA A 96 7.45 -0.78 13.22
N ILE A 97 6.26 -0.74 13.79
CA ILE A 97 5.19 -1.69 13.47
C ILE A 97 3.86 -0.95 13.35
N GLU A 98 3.18 -1.13 12.22
CA GLU A 98 1.80 -0.70 12.03
C GLU A 98 0.85 -1.86 12.25
N VAL A 99 -0.14 -1.67 13.13
CA VAL A 99 -1.23 -2.65 13.34
C VAL A 99 -2.38 -2.31 12.41
N THR A 100 -2.51 -3.08 11.34
CA THR A 100 -3.48 -2.85 10.28
C THR A 100 -3.81 -4.12 9.51
N ALA A 101 -4.99 -4.19 8.93
CA ALA A 101 -5.32 -5.15 7.89
C ALA A 101 -5.66 -4.46 6.56
N SER A 102 -5.31 -3.15 6.39
CA SER A 102 -5.55 -2.40 5.17
C SER A 102 -7.02 -2.57 4.69
N HIS A 103 -7.22 -3.15 3.53
CA HIS A 103 -8.52 -3.38 2.89
C HIS A 103 -9.10 -4.79 3.11
N ASN A 104 -8.54 -5.60 4.02
CA ASN A 104 -9.11 -6.91 4.35
C ASN A 104 -10.50 -6.77 5.02
N PRO A 105 -11.33 -7.82 5.01
CA PRO A 105 -12.63 -7.84 5.70
C PRO A 105 -12.54 -7.39 7.17
N ILE A 106 -13.69 -7.00 7.74
CA ILE A 106 -13.75 -6.41 9.10
C ILE A 106 -13.29 -7.37 10.19
N ASP A 107 -13.43 -8.67 9.98
CA ASP A 107 -13.02 -9.75 10.89
C ASP A 107 -11.53 -10.12 10.78
N TYR A 108 -10.73 -9.29 10.08
CA TYR A 108 -9.27 -9.44 9.98
C TYR A 108 -8.53 -8.28 10.64
N ASN A 109 -7.33 -8.59 11.15
CA ASN A 109 -6.32 -7.59 11.47
C ASN A 109 -4.91 -8.12 11.11
N GLY A 110 -3.87 -7.34 11.35
CA GLY A 110 -2.51 -7.73 11.00
C GLY A 110 -1.46 -6.77 11.50
N MET A 111 -0.23 -6.96 11.02
CA MET A 111 0.91 -6.11 11.36
C MET A 111 1.86 -6.01 10.18
N LYS A 112 2.29 -4.80 9.86
CA LYS A 112 3.41 -4.51 8.95
C LYS A 112 4.62 -4.14 9.79
N LEU A 113 5.72 -4.85 9.62
CA LEU A 113 6.91 -4.71 10.43
C LEU A 113 8.07 -4.16 9.60
N VAL A 114 8.76 -3.17 10.14
CA VAL A 114 9.98 -2.62 9.52
C VAL A 114 11.11 -2.52 10.54
N ARG A 115 12.34 -2.56 10.04
CA ARG A 115 13.58 -2.22 10.76
C ARG A 115 13.87 -0.73 10.64
N ASP A 116 15.05 -0.35 11.13
CA ASP A 116 15.64 0.97 10.89
C ASP A 116 15.54 1.38 9.40
N ASN A 117 15.39 2.69 9.15
CA ASN A 117 15.22 3.23 7.80
C ASN A 117 14.06 2.58 7.02
N ALA A 118 13.01 2.18 7.72
CA ALA A 118 11.79 1.58 7.16
C ALA A 118 12.04 0.36 6.25
N ARG A 119 13.10 -0.42 6.49
CA ARG A 119 13.36 -1.66 5.76
C ARG A 119 12.32 -2.71 6.13
N PRO A 120 11.60 -3.28 5.17
CA PRO A 120 10.56 -4.26 5.46
C PRO A 120 11.13 -5.55 6.07
N ILE A 121 10.40 -6.13 7.02
CA ILE A 121 10.66 -7.46 7.54
C ILE A 121 9.72 -8.44 6.85
N SER A 122 10.27 -9.22 5.92
CA SER A 122 9.59 -10.26 5.15
C SER A 122 10.10 -11.66 5.52
N GLY A 123 9.55 -12.70 4.89
CA GLY A 123 9.99 -14.07 5.08
C GLY A 123 11.50 -14.25 4.95
N ASP A 124 12.11 -13.58 3.99
CA ASP A 124 13.54 -13.68 3.70
C ASP A 124 14.40 -12.75 4.57
N SER A 125 13.79 -11.85 5.34
CA SER A 125 14.50 -10.81 6.11
C SER A 125 14.20 -10.81 7.62
N GLY A 126 13.67 -11.92 8.17
CA GLY A 126 13.49 -12.12 9.60
C GLY A 126 12.08 -12.42 10.07
N LEU A 127 11.04 -12.33 9.22
CA LEU A 127 9.68 -12.66 9.61
C LEU A 127 9.51 -14.14 10.01
N LEU A 128 10.23 -15.05 9.33
CA LEU A 128 10.24 -16.47 9.71
C LEU A 128 10.91 -16.71 11.06
N ASP A 129 11.97 -15.96 11.39
CA ASP A 129 12.61 -16.06 12.70
C ASP A 129 11.68 -15.54 13.81
N ILE A 130 10.98 -14.43 13.57
CA ILE A 130 9.96 -13.89 14.46
C ILE A 130 8.84 -14.92 14.65
N LYS A 131 8.37 -15.57 13.58
CA LYS A 131 7.37 -16.65 13.64
C LYS A 131 7.83 -17.80 14.53
N GLN A 132 9.06 -18.28 14.35
CA GLN A 132 9.61 -19.38 15.14
C GLN A 132 9.74 -18.99 16.62
N GLN A 133 10.24 -17.78 16.89
CA GLN A 133 10.34 -17.28 18.25
C GLN A 133 8.97 -17.07 18.90
N THR A 134 7.98 -16.60 18.16
CA THR A 134 6.58 -16.47 18.60
C THR A 134 6.01 -17.82 19.00
N ALA A 135 6.26 -18.88 18.20
CA ALA A 135 5.80 -20.23 18.49
C ALA A 135 6.30 -20.76 19.86
N LEU A 136 7.56 -20.45 20.21
CA LEU A 136 8.13 -20.84 21.51
C LEU A 136 7.47 -20.10 22.67
N LEU A 137 7.09 -18.84 22.47
CA LEU A 137 6.50 -17.98 23.50
C LEU A 137 5.00 -18.25 23.75
N LEU A 138 4.29 -18.85 22.79
CA LEU A 138 2.84 -19.13 22.92
C LEU A 138 2.49 -20.11 24.03
N SER A 139 3.43 -20.84 24.58
CA SER A 139 3.22 -21.69 25.78
C SER A 139 3.15 -20.89 27.10
N GLU A 140 3.61 -19.63 27.08
CA GLU A 140 3.58 -18.77 28.25
C GLU A 140 2.18 -18.14 28.39
N PRO A 141 1.65 -18.05 29.63
CA PRO A 141 0.34 -17.45 29.87
C PRO A 141 0.37 -15.95 29.60
N PHE A 142 -0.67 -15.44 28.92
CA PHE A 142 -0.86 -14.01 28.73
C PHE A 142 -1.01 -13.28 30.07
N PRO A 143 -0.26 -12.21 30.35
CA PRO A 143 -0.28 -11.50 31.61
C PRO A 143 -1.48 -10.51 31.69
N ALA A 144 -2.70 -11.03 31.70
CA ALA A 144 -3.93 -10.24 31.58
C ALA A 144 -4.07 -9.11 32.62
N LEU A 145 -3.66 -9.32 33.87
CA LEU A 145 -3.70 -8.27 34.90
C LEU A 145 -2.74 -7.14 34.57
N GLN A 146 -1.49 -7.46 34.21
CA GLN A 146 -0.50 -6.46 33.83
C GLN A 146 -0.91 -5.71 32.54
N PHE A 147 -1.55 -6.41 31.60
CA PHE A 147 -2.09 -5.81 30.39
C PHE A 147 -3.18 -4.78 30.70
N ASN A 148 -4.15 -5.13 31.57
CA ASN A 148 -5.20 -4.21 31.98
C ASN A 148 -4.64 -2.98 32.71
N ASP A 149 -3.65 -3.17 33.61
CA ASP A 149 -2.98 -2.08 34.32
C ASP A 149 -2.20 -1.17 33.33
N PHE A 150 -1.53 -1.75 32.36
CA PHE A 150 -0.83 -1.01 31.29
C PHE A 150 -1.81 -0.17 30.48
N VAL A 151 -2.88 -0.77 29.95
CA VAL A 151 -3.90 -0.07 29.15
C VAL A 151 -4.57 1.04 29.97
N ALA A 152 -4.85 0.84 31.25
CA ALA A 152 -5.39 1.88 32.12
C ALA A 152 -4.41 3.04 32.28
N SER A 153 -3.11 2.75 32.41
CA SER A 153 -2.05 3.74 32.56
C SER A 153 -1.83 4.58 31.29
N THR A 154 -1.87 3.97 30.07
CA THR A 154 -1.73 4.68 28.78
C THR A 154 -2.88 5.66 28.50
N ARG A 155 -4.04 5.50 29.16
CA ARG A 155 -5.17 6.43 29.05
C ARG A 155 -5.00 7.70 29.87
N THR A 156 -4.14 7.68 30.88
CA THR A 156 -3.99 8.76 31.86
C THR A 156 -2.64 9.47 31.79
N SER A 157 -1.69 8.93 31.03
CA SER A 157 -0.36 9.50 30.89
C SER A 157 0.17 9.32 29.48
N ASP A 158 0.89 10.30 28.98
CA ASP A 158 1.62 10.24 27.71
C ASP A 158 3.06 9.71 27.87
N HIS A 159 3.48 9.43 29.11
CA HIS A 159 4.79 8.83 29.39
C HIS A 159 4.69 7.87 30.58
N LEU A 160 5.18 6.64 30.41
CA LEU A 160 5.21 5.61 31.45
C LEU A 160 6.60 4.99 31.54
N SER A 161 7.03 4.66 32.77
CA SER A 161 8.14 3.74 33.02
C SER A 161 7.56 2.38 33.34
N TRP A 162 7.94 1.36 32.57
CA TRP A 162 7.39 0.00 32.70
C TRP A 162 8.50 -1.04 32.69
N GLN A 163 8.72 -1.70 33.82
CA GLN A 163 9.74 -2.77 33.98
C GLN A 163 11.16 -2.39 33.49
N GLY A 164 11.54 -1.12 33.63
CA GLY A 164 12.87 -0.62 33.22
C GLY A 164 12.95 -0.08 31.78
N ALA A 165 11.90 -0.22 30.99
CA ALA A 165 11.73 0.43 29.69
C ALA A 165 10.77 1.60 29.78
N SER A 166 10.72 2.43 28.74
CA SER A 166 9.78 3.57 28.63
C SER A 166 8.76 3.34 27.53
N TRP A 167 7.52 3.78 27.79
CA TRP A 167 6.50 4.00 26.78
C TRP A 167 6.18 5.49 26.75
N GLN A 168 6.11 6.07 25.55
CA GLN A 168 5.70 7.47 25.38
C GLN A 168 4.79 7.61 24.18
N ARG A 169 3.77 8.49 24.29
CA ARG A 169 2.95 8.91 23.16
C ARG A 169 3.59 10.09 22.48
N GLN A 170 3.72 10.05 21.18
CA GLN A 170 4.34 11.11 20.39
C GLN A 170 3.70 11.21 19.01
N SER A 171 3.09 12.36 18.69
CA SER A 171 2.63 12.64 17.35
C SER A 171 3.80 13.14 16.49
N LEU A 172 3.96 12.57 15.30
CA LEU A 172 4.91 13.03 14.28
C LEU A 172 4.20 13.75 13.12
N LEU A 173 2.88 13.91 13.18
CA LEU A 173 2.06 14.47 12.11
C LEU A 173 2.59 15.78 11.53
N PRO A 174 3.03 16.79 12.32
CA PRO A 174 3.56 18.03 11.75
C PRO A 174 4.81 17.82 10.89
N ALA A 175 5.79 17.03 11.38
CA ALA A 175 7.02 16.77 10.66
C ALA A 175 6.78 15.87 9.42
N TYR A 176 5.86 14.92 9.54
CA TYR A 176 5.44 14.09 8.42
C TYR A 176 4.80 14.91 7.31
N VAL A 177 3.85 15.81 7.63
CA VAL A 177 3.21 16.72 6.65
C VAL A 177 4.23 17.65 6.01
N GLU A 178 5.20 18.19 6.77
CA GLU A 178 6.30 18.98 6.20
C GLU A 178 7.11 18.16 5.17
N THR A 179 7.38 16.91 5.47
CA THR A 179 8.06 16.00 4.53
C THR A 179 7.21 15.74 3.29
N LEU A 180 5.92 15.49 3.42
CA LEU A 180 5.02 15.31 2.26
C LEU A 180 5.02 16.54 1.34
N LEU A 181 4.93 17.74 1.92
CA LEU A 181 4.90 18.99 1.15
C LEU A 181 6.24 19.32 0.50
N SER A 182 7.35 18.71 0.94
CA SER A 182 8.66 18.87 0.29
C SER A 182 8.76 18.19 -1.09
N PHE A 183 7.81 17.31 -1.44
CA PHE A 183 7.76 16.66 -2.76
C PHE A 183 7.22 17.58 -3.87
N ILE A 184 6.56 18.67 -3.49
CA ILE A 184 5.99 19.66 -4.42
C ILE A 184 6.54 21.05 -4.11
N GLU A 185 6.33 21.97 -5.04
CA GLU A 185 6.48 23.41 -4.77
C GLU A 185 5.07 23.99 -4.59
N PRO A 186 4.63 24.27 -3.34
CA PRO A 186 3.26 24.72 -3.08
C PRO A 186 2.88 26.00 -3.85
N ALA A 187 3.84 26.86 -4.17
CA ALA A 187 3.64 28.06 -4.99
C ALA A 187 3.22 27.74 -6.43
N ASN A 188 3.46 26.54 -6.93
CA ASN A 188 3.02 26.09 -8.25
C ASN A 188 1.53 25.73 -8.30
N LEU A 189 0.90 25.47 -7.13
CA LEU A 189 -0.50 25.08 -7.09
C LEU A 189 -1.41 26.26 -7.44
N LYS A 190 -2.25 26.05 -8.44
CA LYS A 190 -3.31 26.98 -8.84
C LYS A 190 -4.61 26.67 -8.09
N PRO A 191 -5.64 27.52 -8.20
CA PRO A 191 -6.95 27.19 -7.63
C PRO A 191 -7.43 25.81 -8.13
N LEU A 192 -7.58 24.86 -7.20
CA LEU A 192 -8.08 23.51 -7.46
C LEU A 192 -9.18 23.16 -6.46
N THR A 193 -10.20 22.46 -6.93
CA THR A 193 -11.19 21.78 -6.08
C THR A 193 -10.94 20.28 -6.15
N LEU A 194 -10.60 19.65 -5.03
CA LEU A 194 -10.24 18.23 -4.94
C LEU A 194 -11.25 17.48 -4.09
N VAL A 195 -11.81 16.40 -4.62
CA VAL A 195 -12.55 15.45 -3.80
C VAL A 195 -11.57 14.51 -3.12
N VAL A 196 -11.69 14.34 -1.80
CA VAL A 196 -10.87 13.46 -0.98
C VAL A 196 -11.76 12.47 -0.24
N ASN A 197 -11.59 11.19 -0.48
CA ASN A 197 -12.38 10.12 0.14
C ASN A 197 -11.48 9.24 1.01
N ALA A 198 -11.52 9.46 2.32
CA ALA A 198 -10.77 8.67 3.29
C ALA A 198 -11.40 7.28 3.57
N GLY A 199 -12.59 6.98 3.03
CA GLY A 199 -13.26 5.69 3.22
C GLY A 199 -13.58 5.33 4.67
N ASN A 200 -13.70 6.32 5.57
CA ASN A 200 -13.74 6.15 7.03
C ASN A 200 -12.49 5.47 7.62
N GLY A 201 -11.40 5.37 6.84
CA GLY A 201 -10.08 4.89 7.25
C GLY A 201 -9.23 5.97 7.92
N ALA A 202 -7.93 5.75 7.94
CA ALA A 202 -6.99 6.60 8.67
C ALA A 202 -6.55 7.88 7.90
N ALA A 203 -6.83 8.04 6.59
CA ALA A 203 -6.31 9.15 5.79
C ALA A 203 -6.78 10.55 6.22
N GLY A 204 -7.97 10.66 6.84
CA GLY A 204 -8.65 11.94 7.09
C GLY A 204 -7.82 12.95 7.88
N HIS A 205 -7.16 12.53 8.96
CA HIS A 205 -6.38 13.43 9.82
C HIS A 205 -5.14 14.03 9.11
N VAL A 206 -4.55 13.28 8.17
CA VAL A 206 -3.43 13.80 7.36
C VAL A 206 -3.91 14.83 6.36
N VAL A 207 -5.06 14.58 5.71
CA VAL A 207 -5.69 15.56 4.81
C VAL A 207 -6.02 16.85 5.56
N ASP A 208 -6.58 16.77 6.78
CA ASP A 208 -6.87 17.95 7.62
C ASP A 208 -5.59 18.72 7.96
N ALA A 209 -4.50 18.03 8.25
CA ALA A 209 -3.22 18.66 8.55
C ALA A 209 -2.57 19.32 7.32
N ILE A 210 -2.69 18.72 6.13
CA ILE A 210 -2.24 19.33 4.86
C ILE A 210 -3.10 20.56 4.54
N GLU A 211 -4.44 20.49 4.67
CA GLU A 211 -5.34 21.61 4.45
C GLU A 211 -4.97 22.79 5.35
N ALA A 212 -4.75 22.55 6.63
CA ALA A 212 -4.33 23.59 7.57
C ALA A 212 -2.99 24.25 7.20
N GLN A 213 -2.04 23.50 6.62
CA GLN A 213 -0.78 24.06 6.11
C GLN A 213 -1.01 24.87 4.82
N PHE A 214 -1.88 24.39 3.93
CA PHE A 214 -2.25 25.11 2.70
C PHE A 214 -2.95 26.43 3.02
N ASP A 215 -3.92 26.42 3.95
CA ASP A 215 -4.60 27.63 4.42
C ASP A 215 -3.61 28.67 4.99
N LYS A 216 -2.71 28.20 5.85
CA LYS A 216 -1.66 29.06 6.44
C LYS A 216 -0.71 29.67 5.41
N ALA A 217 -0.40 28.91 4.36
CA ALA A 217 0.48 29.34 3.26
C ALA A 217 -0.26 30.10 2.15
N GLY A 218 -1.60 30.18 2.20
CA GLY A 218 -2.43 30.82 1.17
C GLY A 218 -2.45 30.01 -0.16
N VAL A 219 -2.26 28.70 -0.09
CA VAL A 219 -2.35 27.80 -1.23
C VAL A 219 -3.82 27.63 -1.62
N PRO A 220 -4.24 27.92 -2.87
CA PRO A 220 -5.65 28.00 -3.24
C PRO A 220 -6.26 26.63 -3.60
N VAL A 221 -6.19 25.64 -2.71
CA VAL A 221 -6.78 24.33 -2.88
C VAL A 221 -7.97 24.16 -1.94
N THR A 222 -9.10 23.71 -2.48
CA THR A 222 -10.32 23.43 -1.71
C THR A 222 -10.57 21.93 -1.68
N PHE A 223 -10.80 21.37 -0.49
CA PHE A 223 -11.10 19.96 -0.32
C PHE A 223 -12.60 19.70 -0.11
N ILE A 224 -13.17 18.80 -0.91
CA ILE A 224 -14.51 18.24 -0.74
C ILE A 224 -14.33 16.87 -0.07
N LYS A 225 -14.66 16.78 1.22
CA LYS A 225 -14.38 15.62 2.07
C LYS A 225 -15.52 14.61 2.02
N VAL A 226 -15.22 13.35 1.67
CA VAL A 226 -16.16 12.23 1.56
C VAL A 226 -15.70 11.12 2.51
N HIS A 227 -16.62 10.56 3.29
CA HIS A 227 -16.33 9.52 4.29
C HIS A 227 -15.06 9.82 5.10
N HIS A 228 -14.95 11.07 5.55
CA HIS A 228 -13.70 11.66 5.99
C HIS A 228 -13.32 11.26 7.42
N GLN A 229 -14.32 11.18 8.30
CA GLN A 229 -14.08 10.85 9.70
C GLN A 229 -13.75 9.37 9.86
N PRO A 230 -12.70 9.02 10.63
CA PRO A 230 -12.37 7.63 10.93
C PRO A 230 -13.51 6.96 11.69
N ASP A 231 -13.89 5.76 11.24
CA ASP A 231 -14.96 4.98 11.87
C ASP A 231 -14.66 3.48 11.77
N ALA A 232 -14.39 2.87 12.92
CA ALA A 232 -14.03 1.45 13.02
C ALA A 232 -15.12 0.48 12.54
N THR A 233 -16.35 0.95 12.36
CA THR A 233 -17.47 0.14 11.85
C THR A 233 -17.52 0.10 10.33
N PHE A 234 -16.77 0.97 9.65
CA PHE A 234 -16.78 1.16 8.19
C PHE A 234 -18.19 1.21 7.59
N PRO A 235 -19.02 2.21 7.97
CA PRO A 235 -20.43 2.25 7.60
C PRO A 235 -20.68 2.33 6.09
N ASN A 236 -19.67 2.68 5.30
CA ASN A 236 -19.68 2.76 3.84
C ASN A 236 -18.92 1.59 3.18
N GLY A 237 -18.66 0.52 3.92
CA GLY A 237 -17.85 -0.63 3.49
C GLY A 237 -16.36 -0.44 3.71
N ILE A 238 -15.60 -1.53 3.63
CA ILE A 238 -14.13 -1.49 3.74
C ILE A 238 -13.57 -0.72 2.53
N PRO A 239 -12.76 0.34 2.74
CA PRO A 239 -12.25 1.15 1.64
C PRO A 239 -11.23 0.36 0.81
N ASN A 240 -11.61 0.06 -0.42
CA ASN A 240 -10.77 -0.56 -1.43
C ASN A 240 -11.19 -0.04 -2.83
N PRO A 241 -10.74 1.14 -3.25
CA PRO A 241 -11.12 1.71 -4.55
C PRO A 241 -10.63 0.91 -5.77
N LEU A 242 -9.78 -0.09 -5.58
CA LEU A 242 -9.44 -1.03 -6.63
C LEU A 242 -10.68 -1.81 -7.12
N LEU A 243 -11.64 -2.06 -6.22
CA LEU A 243 -12.90 -2.71 -6.53
C LEU A 243 -13.90 -1.70 -7.12
N PRO A 244 -14.53 -1.96 -8.28
CA PRO A 244 -15.44 -1.03 -8.95
C PRO A 244 -16.61 -0.58 -8.08
N GLU A 245 -17.15 -1.44 -7.23
CA GLU A 245 -18.25 -1.16 -6.31
C GLU A 245 -17.92 -0.08 -5.27
N ASN A 246 -16.65 0.16 -4.96
CA ASN A 246 -16.21 1.15 -3.97
C ASN A 246 -15.89 2.52 -4.60
N ARG A 247 -16.11 2.72 -5.91
CA ARG A 247 -15.74 3.94 -6.65
C ARG A 247 -16.85 4.97 -6.70
N ALA A 248 -18.11 4.55 -6.57
CA ALA A 248 -19.29 5.38 -6.86
C ALA A 248 -19.35 6.69 -6.05
N ALA A 249 -19.03 6.65 -4.76
CA ALA A 249 -19.10 7.82 -3.88
C ALA A 249 -18.12 8.92 -4.32
N THR A 250 -16.87 8.55 -4.62
CA THR A 250 -15.83 9.49 -5.10
C THR A 250 -16.22 10.05 -6.46
N ALA A 251 -16.59 9.20 -7.41
CA ALA A 251 -16.98 9.58 -8.76
C ALA A 251 -18.15 10.57 -8.76
N ALA A 252 -19.20 10.28 -7.99
CA ALA A 252 -20.37 11.13 -7.87
C ALA A 252 -20.04 12.49 -7.24
N ALA A 253 -19.19 12.53 -6.22
CA ALA A 253 -18.76 13.77 -5.58
C ALA A 253 -17.92 14.66 -6.54
N VAL A 254 -17.01 14.07 -7.34
CA VAL A 254 -16.26 14.80 -8.37
C VAL A 254 -17.19 15.51 -9.33
N VAL A 255 -18.18 14.80 -9.87
CA VAL A 255 -19.14 15.35 -10.84
C VAL A 255 -20.03 16.41 -10.18
N ALA A 256 -20.56 16.12 -8.99
CA ALA A 256 -21.49 17.02 -8.28
C ALA A 256 -20.85 18.37 -7.90
N HIS A 257 -19.58 18.37 -7.54
CA HIS A 257 -18.84 19.57 -7.14
C HIS A 257 -18.00 20.16 -8.26
N GLN A 258 -18.04 19.60 -9.48
CA GLN A 258 -17.20 20.03 -10.62
C GLN A 258 -15.73 20.09 -10.21
N ALA A 259 -15.27 19.09 -9.45
CA ALA A 259 -13.92 19.04 -8.95
C ALA A 259 -12.90 18.77 -10.07
N ASP A 260 -11.70 19.29 -9.91
CA ASP A 260 -10.61 19.10 -10.90
C ASP A 260 -10.16 17.64 -10.96
N PHE A 261 -10.18 16.93 -9.84
CA PHE A 261 -10.05 15.49 -9.76
C PHE A 261 -10.45 14.94 -8.38
N GLY A 262 -10.58 13.62 -8.28
CA GLY A 262 -10.87 12.91 -7.05
C GLY A 262 -9.75 12.01 -6.60
N ILE A 263 -9.59 11.87 -5.28
CA ILE A 263 -8.62 11.02 -4.60
C ILE A 263 -9.37 10.10 -3.65
N ALA A 264 -9.01 8.82 -3.62
CA ALA A 264 -9.49 7.88 -2.62
C ALA A 264 -8.32 7.01 -2.13
N TRP A 265 -8.42 6.54 -0.89
CA TRP A 265 -7.41 5.69 -0.26
C TRP A 265 -8.03 4.38 0.22
N ASP A 266 -7.19 3.40 0.52
CA ASP A 266 -7.57 2.22 1.28
C ASP A 266 -7.46 2.46 2.80
N GLY A 267 -7.69 1.45 3.63
CA GLY A 267 -7.92 1.64 5.07
C GLY A 267 -6.74 2.24 5.83
N ASP A 268 -5.52 1.90 5.47
CA ASP A 268 -4.25 2.39 6.04
C ASP A 268 -3.48 3.34 5.11
N PHE A 269 -4.16 3.82 4.07
CA PHE A 269 -3.79 4.85 3.08
C PHE A 269 -2.38 4.75 2.48
N ASP A 270 -1.83 3.55 2.34
CA ASP A 270 -0.57 3.36 1.61
C ASP A 270 -0.75 3.28 0.08
N ARG A 271 -1.99 3.42 -0.41
CA ARG A 271 -2.36 3.46 -1.83
C ARG A 271 -3.17 4.70 -2.16
N CYS A 272 -2.88 5.29 -3.32
CA CYS A 272 -3.58 6.45 -3.87
C CYS A 272 -4.32 6.11 -5.16
N PHE A 273 -5.63 6.28 -5.15
CA PHE A 273 -6.50 6.04 -6.31
C PHE A 273 -7.05 7.36 -6.81
N LEU A 274 -6.97 7.58 -8.12
CA LEU A 274 -7.33 8.84 -8.74
C LEU A 274 -8.52 8.72 -9.69
N PHE A 275 -9.34 9.77 -9.71
CA PHE A 275 -10.49 9.94 -10.57
C PHE A 275 -10.32 11.24 -11.34
N ASP A 276 -10.55 11.24 -12.65
CA ASP A 276 -10.47 12.46 -13.44
C ASP A 276 -11.65 13.44 -13.16
N GLU A 277 -11.62 14.60 -13.77
CA GLU A 277 -12.64 15.66 -13.63
C GLU A 277 -14.04 15.24 -14.09
N LYS A 278 -14.18 14.08 -14.75
CA LYS A 278 -15.46 13.48 -15.17
C LYS A 278 -15.94 12.40 -14.19
N GLY A 279 -15.18 12.17 -13.10
CA GLY A 279 -15.42 11.08 -12.17
C GLY A 279 -15.02 9.69 -12.69
N CYS A 280 -14.26 9.62 -13.79
CA CYS A 280 -13.75 8.35 -14.30
C CYS A 280 -12.53 7.90 -13.49
N PHE A 281 -12.56 6.66 -13.00
CA PHE A 281 -11.43 6.05 -12.33
C PHE A 281 -10.24 5.90 -13.29
N ILE A 282 -9.05 6.28 -12.87
CA ILE A 282 -7.82 6.11 -13.63
C ILE A 282 -7.08 4.89 -13.10
N GLU A 283 -6.85 3.91 -13.96
CA GLU A 283 -6.06 2.73 -13.58
C GLU A 283 -4.65 3.14 -13.11
N GLY A 284 -4.21 2.56 -11.98
CA GLY A 284 -2.90 2.85 -11.38
C GLY A 284 -1.74 2.73 -12.36
N TYR A 285 -1.86 1.85 -13.35
CA TYR A 285 -0.93 1.68 -14.47
C TYR A 285 -0.59 3.00 -15.21
N TYR A 286 -1.61 3.84 -15.47
CA TYR A 286 -1.40 5.13 -16.14
C TYR A 286 -0.85 6.20 -15.20
N ILE A 287 -1.23 6.14 -13.92
CA ILE A 287 -0.66 7.03 -12.90
C ILE A 287 0.83 6.72 -12.69
N VAL A 288 1.23 5.45 -12.68
CA VAL A 288 2.65 5.06 -12.68
C VAL A 288 3.39 5.67 -13.86
N GLY A 289 2.81 5.63 -15.07
CA GLY A 289 3.38 6.28 -16.25
C GLY A 289 3.47 7.80 -16.13
N LEU A 290 2.43 8.46 -15.61
CA LEU A 290 2.39 9.90 -15.42
C LEU A 290 3.47 10.37 -14.42
N LEU A 291 3.57 9.72 -13.27
CA LEU A 291 4.60 10.04 -12.27
C LEU A 291 6.01 9.68 -12.76
N CYS A 292 6.18 8.58 -13.50
CA CYS A 292 7.43 8.24 -14.17
C CYS A 292 7.89 9.40 -15.10
N ALA A 293 6.99 9.92 -15.92
CA ALA A 293 7.30 11.07 -16.81
C ALA A 293 7.69 12.31 -15.98
N ALA A 294 6.94 12.61 -14.92
CA ALA A 294 7.19 13.76 -14.06
C ALA A 294 8.59 13.70 -13.41
N PHE A 295 8.94 12.56 -12.82
CA PHE A 295 10.24 12.37 -12.20
C PHE A 295 11.39 12.38 -13.19
N LEU A 296 11.26 11.69 -14.32
CA LEU A 296 12.32 11.62 -15.31
C LEU A 296 12.51 12.93 -16.09
N THR A 297 11.50 13.78 -16.17
CA THR A 297 11.64 15.14 -16.71
C THR A 297 12.55 16.00 -15.82
N LYS A 298 12.41 15.87 -14.49
CA LYS A 298 13.26 16.58 -13.52
C LYS A 298 14.64 15.91 -13.37
N HIS A 299 14.71 14.58 -13.52
CA HIS A 299 15.89 13.76 -13.25
C HIS A 299 16.13 12.73 -14.37
N PRO A 300 16.57 13.15 -15.57
CA PRO A 300 16.82 12.22 -16.68
C PRO A 300 17.94 11.22 -16.34
N GLY A 301 17.87 10.03 -16.88
CA GLY A 301 18.85 8.96 -16.65
C GLY A 301 18.59 8.10 -15.41
N GLN A 302 17.58 8.45 -14.60
CA GLN A 302 17.26 7.71 -13.38
C GLN A 302 16.50 6.41 -13.68
N LYS A 303 16.52 5.52 -12.68
CA LYS A 303 15.84 4.23 -12.72
C LYS A 303 14.43 4.35 -12.12
N ILE A 304 13.49 3.64 -12.74
CA ILE A 304 12.10 3.52 -12.31
C ILE A 304 11.79 2.04 -12.16
N ILE A 305 11.24 1.64 -11.01
CA ILE A 305 10.80 0.26 -10.78
C ILE A 305 9.32 0.13 -11.16
N HIS A 306 8.97 -0.98 -11.81
CA HIS A 306 7.58 -1.33 -12.10
C HIS A 306 7.31 -2.81 -11.84
N ASP A 307 6.04 -3.17 -11.65
CA ASP A 307 5.60 -4.56 -11.54
C ASP A 307 5.44 -5.22 -12.93
N PRO A 308 5.32 -6.55 -13.02
CA PRO A 308 5.27 -7.26 -14.30
C PRO A 308 3.86 -7.38 -14.90
N ARG A 309 2.82 -6.87 -14.22
CA ARG A 309 1.43 -7.05 -14.66
C ARG A 309 1.15 -6.32 -15.97
N LEU A 310 1.34 -4.99 -15.97
CA LEU A 310 1.24 -4.10 -17.14
C LEU A 310 2.43 -3.15 -17.11
N TYR A 311 3.22 -3.10 -18.20
CA TYR A 311 4.46 -2.32 -18.15
C TYR A 311 4.88 -1.63 -19.44
N TRP A 312 4.24 -1.91 -20.58
CA TRP A 312 4.64 -1.27 -21.84
C TRP A 312 4.52 0.25 -21.83
N ASN A 313 3.46 0.79 -21.18
CA ASN A 313 3.35 2.24 -21.00
C ASN A 313 4.54 2.78 -20.19
N THR A 314 4.84 2.18 -19.03
CA THR A 314 5.93 2.63 -18.16
C THR A 314 7.27 2.56 -18.86
N GLN A 315 7.54 1.48 -19.62
CA GLN A 315 8.77 1.35 -20.40
C GLN A 315 8.87 2.40 -21.50
N ALA A 316 7.79 2.63 -22.26
CA ALA A 316 7.77 3.64 -23.32
C ALA A 316 7.99 5.05 -22.77
N VAL A 317 7.33 5.39 -21.66
CA VAL A 317 7.49 6.68 -20.98
C VAL A 317 8.92 6.84 -20.45
N ALA A 318 9.47 5.83 -19.80
CA ALA A 318 10.84 5.87 -19.30
C ALA A 318 11.84 6.10 -20.44
N GLN A 319 11.70 5.36 -21.54
CA GLN A 319 12.54 5.54 -22.73
C GLN A 319 12.42 6.94 -23.34
N GLN A 320 11.19 7.47 -23.43
CA GLN A 320 10.93 8.82 -23.97
C GLN A 320 11.61 9.91 -23.15
N HIS A 321 11.73 9.72 -21.83
CA HIS A 321 12.36 10.67 -20.91
C HIS A 321 13.79 10.30 -20.52
N ASN A 322 14.47 9.46 -21.32
CA ASN A 322 15.84 9.02 -21.08
C ASN A 322 16.09 8.34 -19.74
N GLY A 323 15.09 7.62 -19.20
CA GLY A 323 15.19 6.84 -17.98
C GLY A 323 15.30 5.33 -18.24
N MET A 324 15.46 4.56 -17.18
CA MET A 324 15.52 3.10 -17.21
C MET A 324 14.37 2.50 -16.44
N ALA A 325 13.48 1.77 -17.09
CA ALA A 325 12.44 0.99 -16.47
C ALA A 325 12.96 -0.40 -16.08
N ILE A 326 12.85 -0.78 -14.82
CA ILE A 326 13.36 -2.04 -14.26
C ILE A 326 12.19 -2.79 -13.63
N MET A 327 12.00 -4.04 -14.06
CA MET A 327 10.95 -4.91 -13.53
C MET A 327 11.32 -5.47 -12.14
N SER A 328 10.33 -5.52 -11.26
CA SER A 328 10.39 -6.21 -9.97
C SER A 328 9.21 -7.16 -9.83
N LYS A 329 9.34 -8.15 -8.98
CA LYS A 329 8.21 -8.97 -8.54
C LYS A 329 7.18 -8.08 -7.80
N THR A 330 5.89 -8.38 -7.97
CA THR A 330 4.78 -7.68 -7.30
C THR A 330 4.83 -7.86 -5.78
N GLY A 331 4.55 -6.79 -5.05
CA GLY A 331 4.46 -6.77 -3.59
C GLY A 331 5.41 -5.76 -2.96
N HIS A 332 4.89 -4.98 -2.01
CA HIS A 332 5.57 -3.82 -1.45
C HIS A 332 6.97 -4.11 -0.91
N ALA A 333 7.19 -5.26 -0.26
CA ALA A 333 8.50 -5.62 0.26
C ALA A 333 9.54 -5.84 -0.87
N PHE A 334 9.14 -6.52 -1.94
CA PHE A 334 10.03 -6.77 -3.08
C PHE A 334 10.35 -5.50 -3.86
N ILE A 335 9.36 -4.64 -4.07
CA ILE A 335 9.58 -3.35 -4.76
C ILE A 335 10.53 -2.47 -3.93
N LYS A 336 10.32 -2.34 -2.61
CA LYS A 336 11.19 -1.56 -1.72
C LYS A 336 12.63 -2.03 -1.74
N GLU A 337 12.87 -3.35 -1.66
CA GLU A 337 14.22 -3.91 -1.73
C GLU A 337 14.83 -3.74 -3.13
N ARG A 338 14.04 -3.89 -4.20
CA ARG A 338 14.51 -3.64 -5.57
C ARG A 338 14.88 -2.17 -5.76
N MET A 339 14.07 -1.24 -5.26
CA MET A 339 14.39 0.19 -5.31
C MET A 339 15.70 0.53 -4.58
N ARG A 340 15.91 -0.03 -3.39
CA ARG A 340 17.17 0.16 -2.63
C ARG A 340 18.37 -0.40 -3.38
N SER A 341 18.28 -1.62 -3.90
CA SER A 341 19.38 -2.27 -4.60
C SER A 341 19.76 -1.57 -5.90
N GLU A 342 18.81 -0.92 -6.57
CA GLU A 342 19.03 -0.19 -7.82
C GLU A 342 19.24 1.31 -7.61
N ASP A 343 19.07 1.82 -6.38
CA ASP A 343 18.96 3.26 -6.10
C ASP A 343 17.94 3.95 -7.02
N ALA A 344 16.76 3.33 -7.18
CA ALA A 344 15.75 3.83 -8.09
C ALA A 344 15.02 5.04 -7.50
N LEU A 345 14.78 6.05 -8.34
CA LEU A 345 14.16 7.31 -7.95
C LEU A 345 12.69 7.15 -7.54
N TYR A 346 11.96 6.34 -8.30
CA TYR A 346 10.53 6.10 -8.15
C TYR A 346 10.22 4.65 -8.49
N GLY A 347 9.19 4.11 -7.85
CA GLY A 347 8.60 2.82 -8.18
C GLY A 347 7.09 2.88 -8.17
N GLY A 348 6.44 2.06 -8.99
CA GLY A 348 4.98 2.02 -9.03
C GLY A 348 4.42 0.65 -9.34
N GLU A 349 3.29 0.34 -8.72
CA GLU A 349 2.47 -0.82 -9.01
C GLU A 349 1.09 -0.40 -9.56
N MET A 350 0.54 -1.16 -10.47
CA MET A 350 -0.81 -0.89 -10.95
C MET A 350 -1.90 -1.01 -9.85
N SER A 351 -1.56 -1.59 -8.71
CA SER A 351 -2.41 -1.65 -7.51
C SER A 351 -2.42 -0.35 -6.70
N ALA A 352 -1.91 0.74 -7.28
CA ALA A 352 -1.85 2.08 -6.71
C ALA A 352 -0.89 2.26 -5.52
N HIS A 353 0.10 1.36 -5.34
CA HIS A 353 1.26 1.64 -4.53
C HIS A 353 2.29 2.45 -5.34
N HIS A 354 2.78 3.54 -4.74
CA HIS A 354 3.79 4.42 -5.33
C HIS A 354 4.92 4.62 -4.32
N TYR A 355 6.14 4.31 -4.72
CA TYR A 355 7.32 4.26 -3.88
C TYR A 355 8.31 5.36 -4.25
N PHE A 356 8.91 5.98 -3.25
CA PHE A 356 9.78 7.14 -3.45
C PHE A 356 11.12 6.97 -2.74
N ARG A 357 12.24 7.16 -3.49
CA ARG A 357 13.58 7.09 -2.91
C ARG A 357 13.71 8.02 -1.71
N ASP A 358 13.25 9.26 -1.86
CA ASP A 358 13.38 10.31 -0.86
C ASP A 358 12.38 10.16 0.30
N PHE A 359 11.52 9.13 0.23
CA PHE A 359 10.67 8.63 1.32
C PHE A 359 11.12 7.23 1.77
N ALA A 360 12.42 7.06 2.02
CA ALA A 360 13.07 5.80 2.42
C ALA A 360 12.73 4.61 1.51
N TYR A 361 12.51 4.83 0.20
CA TYR A 361 12.05 3.84 -0.77
C TYR A 361 10.69 3.19 -0.41
N CYS A 362 9.91 3.83 0.45
CA CYS A 362 8.62 3.34 0.88
C CYS A 362 7.49 3.86 0.00
N ASP A 363 6.38 3.14 0.07
CA ASP A 363 5.10 3.53 -0.52
C ASP A 363 4.45 4.65 0.30
N SER A 364 3.73 5.51 -0.43
CA SER A 364 2.90 6.57 0.12
C SER A 364 1.64 6.71 -0.72
N GLY A 365 0.49 6.84 -0.08
CA GLY A 365 -0.75 7.26 -0.73
C GLY A 365 -0.95 8.78 -0.69
N MET A 366 -0.16 9.51 0.09
CA MET A 366 -0.26 10.97 0.17
C MET A 366 0.58 11.69 -0.88
N ILE A 367 1.79 11.25 -1.18
CA ILE A 367 2.67 11.91 -2.15
C ILE A 367 2.12 11.91 -3.58
N PRO A 368 1.49 10.84 -4.11
CA PRO A 368 1.07 10.79 -5.51
C PRO A 368 0.09 11.88 -5.91
N TRP A 369 -0.94 12.13 -5.11
CA TRP A 369 -1.95 13.14 -5.45
C TRP A 369 -1.40 14.58 -5.33
N LEU A 370 -0.46 14.83 -4.42
CA LEU A 370 0.24 16.12 -4.33
C LEU A 370 1.00 16.41 -5.62
N LEU A 371 1.76 15.43 -6.11
CA LEU A 371 2.49 15.52 -7.38
C LEU A 371 1.53 15.70 -8.57
N VAL A 372 0.40 15.01 -8.59
CA VAL A 372 -0.62 15.16 -9.65
C VAL A 372 -1.27 16.53 -9.59
N ALA A 373 -1.56 17.07 -8.39
CA ALA A 373 -2.07 18.43 -8.23
C ALA A 373 -1.10 19.50 -8.79
N GLU A 374 0.21 19.33 -8.53
CA GLU A 374 1.23 20.18 -9.12
C GLU A 374 1.27 20.04 -10.65
N LEU A 375 1.22 18.82 -11.20
CA LEU A 375 1.21 18.57 -12.64
C LEU A 375 0.00 19.20 -13.35
N VAL A 376 -1.20 19.03 -12.80
CA VAL A 376 -2.44 19.65 -13.30
C VAL A 376 -2.31 21.18 -13.29
N SER A 377 -1.80 21.73 -12.18
CA SER A 377 -1.59 23.17 -12.04
C SER A 377 -0.58 23.72 -13.04
N LEU A 378 0.56 23.08 -13.22
CA LEU A 378 1.63 23.51 -14.13
C LEU A 378 1.23 23.37 -15.60
N SER A 379 0.60 22.26 -15.97
CA SER A 379 0.18 22.01 -17.35
C SER A 379 -1.02 22.84 -17.77
N GLY A 380 -1.89 23.20 -16.83
CA GLY A 380 -3.19 23.83 -17.09
C GLY A 380 -4.17 22.90 -17.82
N GLN A 381 -3.91 21.58 -17.80
CA GLN A 381 -4.75 20.57 -18.44
C GLN A 381 -5.48 19.72 -17.39
N PRO A 382 -6.69 19.27 -17.68
CA PRO A 382 -7.40 18.34 -16.82
C PRO A 382 -6.67 16.99 -16.74
N LEU A 383 -6.86 16.27 -15.64
CA LEU A 383 -6.17 15.00 -15.42
C LEU A 383 -6.45 13.96 -16.51
N SER A 384 -7.68 13.93 -17.05
CA SER A 384 -8.03 13.04 -18.17
C SER A 384 -7.17 13.29 -19.39
N ALA A 385 -6.82 14.55 -19.70
CA ALA A 385 -5.98 14.88 -20.83
C ALA A 385 -4.52 14.45 -20.64
N LEU A 386 -4.00 14.54 -19.40
CA LEU A 386 -2.64 14.13 -19.08
C LEU A 386 -2.39 12.62 -19.28
N VAL A 387 -3.41 11.79 -19.11
CA VAL A 387 -3.31 10.33 -19.28
C VAL A 387 -3.86 9.83 -20.62
N ALA A 388 -4.57 10.67 -21.38
CA ALA A 388 -5.29 10.26 -22.59
C ALA A 388 -4.39 9.59 -23.64
N GLN A 389 -3.18 10.12 -23.86
CA GLN A 389 -2.25 9.56 -24.86
C GLN A 389 -1.69 8.20 -24.40
N MET A 390 -1.47 8.02 -23.10
CA MET A 390 -1.01 6.75 -22.53
C MET A 390 -2.10 5.67 -22.69
N ILE A 391 -3.35 5.99 -22.36
CA ILE A 391 -4.51 5.10 -22.53
C ILE A 391 -4.69 4.71 -24.00
N LYS A 392 -4.56 5.67 -24.91
CA LYS A 392 -4.66 5.42 -26.35
C LYS A 392 -3.52 4.52 -26.87
N ASN A 393 -2.29 4.76 -26.41
CA ASN A 393 -1.11 4.01 -26.86
C ASN A 393 -1.05 2.60 -26.28
N PHE A 394 -1.53 2.42 -25.04
CA PHE A 394 -1.44 1.15 -24.30
C PHE A 394 -2.75 0.84 -23.60
N PRO A 395 -3.85 0.58 -24.35
CA PRO A 395 -5.10 0.19 -23.73
C PRO A 395 -4.95 -1.12 -22.96
N SER A 396 -5.58 -1.19 -21.78
CA SER A 396 -5.49 -2.31 -20.85
C SER A 396 -6.84 -2.80 -20.39
N SER A 397 -6.91 -4.07 -19.97
CA SER A 397 -8.09 -4.67 -19.35
C SER A 397 -8.31 -4.24 -17.89
N GLY A 398 -7.34 -3.56 -17.29
CA GLY A 398 -7.24 -3.50 -15.85
C GLY A 398 -6.92 -4.87 -15.24
N GLU A 399 -7.16 -5.05 -13.94
CA GLU A 399 -6.99 -6.35 -13.27
C GLU A 399 -8.33 -7.09 -13.18
N LEU A 400 -8.40 -8.30 -13.74
CA LEU A 400 -9.57 -9.17 -13.72
C LEU A 400 -9.34 -10.34 -12.78
N ASN A 401 -10.25 -10.56 -11.84
CA ASN A 401 -10.15 -11.57 -10.80
C ASN A 401 -11.06 -12.76 -11.06
N PHE A 402 -10.52 -13.99 -10.90
CA PHE A 402 -11.25 -15.25 -11.13
C PHE A 402 -11.05 -16.19 -9.94
N HIS A 403 -12.15 -16.74 -9.42
CA HIS A 403 -12.09 -17.82 -8.43
C HIS A 403 -11.90 -19.14 -9.16
N ILE A 404 -10.73 -19.76 -9.02
CA ILE A 404 -10.33 -21.00 -9.68
C ILE A 404 -9.77 -21.96 -8.62
N GLU A 405 -10.32 -23.18 -8.56
CA GLU A 405 -9.92 -24.20 -7.56
C GLU A 405 -8.46 -24.60 -7.68
N VAL A 406 -7.96 -24.78 -8.90
CA VAL A 406 -6.59 -25.22 -9.16
C VAL A 406 -5.89 -24.27 -10.14
N PRO A 407 -5.44 -23.07 -9.69
CA PRO A 407 -4.85 -22.05 -10.56
C PRO A 407 -3.69 -22.57 -11.44
N LYS A 408 -2.84 -23.44 -10.89
CA LYS A 408 -1.66 -23.96 -11.57
C LYS A 408 -2.02 -24.76 -12.85
N VAL A 409 -3.10 -25.54 -12.82
CA VAL A 409 -3.56 -26.32 -13.99
C VAL A 409 -3.99 -25.38 -15.11
N VAL A 410 -4.76 -24.35 -14.74
CA VAL A 410 -5.29 -23.37 -15.69
C VAL A 410 -4.19 -22.51 -16.28
N ILE A 411 -3.22 -22.05 -15.46
CA ILE A 411 -2.04 -21.32 -15.94
C ILE A 411 -1.26 -22.16 -16.97
N THR A 412 -1.05 -23.46 -16.68
CA THR A 412 -0.37 -24.38 -17.60
C THR A 412 -1.13 -24.53 -18.92
N ARG A 413 -2.47 -24.61 -18.88
CA ARG A 413 -3.32 -24.69 -20.07
C ARG A 413 -3.17 -23.44 -20.95
N VAL A 414 -3.19 -22.26 -20.36
CA VAL A 414 -2.98 -20.98 -21.08
C VAL A 414 -1.56 -20.94 -21.67
N GLN A 415 -0.54 -21.34 -20.92
CA GLN A 415 0.83 -21.39 -21.38
C GLN A 415 0.97 -22.30 -22.62
N GLN A 416 0.43 -23.53 -22.56
CA GLN A 416 0.47 -24.48 -23.67
C GLN A 416 -0.24 -23.94 -24.92
N TYR A 417 -1.36 -23.24 -24.77
CA TYR A 417 -2.10 -22.65 -25.88
C TYR A 417 -1.30 -21.59 -26.64
N TYR A 418 -0.49 -20.81 -25.93
CA TYR A 418 0.24 -19.67 -26.50
C TYR A 418 1.73 -19.93 -26.72
N GLN A 419 2.35 -20.99 -26.19
CA GLN A 419 3.80 -21.19 -26.16
C GLN A 419 4.50 -21.10 -27.54
N ASN A 420 3.83 -21.54 -28.62
CA ASN A 420 4.39 -21.51 -29.97
C ASN A 420 4.11 -20.17 -30.72
N LYS A 421 3.41 -19.22 -30.08
CA LYS A 421 3.01 -17.93 -30.64
C LYS A 421 3.65 -16.75 -29.93
N ALA A 422 4.07 -16.94 -28.68
CA ALA A 422 4.69 -15.90 -27.88
C ALA A 422 6.10 -15.59 -28.37
N LEU A 423 6.47 -14.30 -28.37
CA LEU A 423 7.83 -13.83 -28.63
C LEU A 423 8.69 -13.92 -27.37
N GLU A 424 8.07 -13.73 -26.21
CA GLU A 424 8.74 -13.77 -24.92
C GLU A 424 7.83 -14.39 -23.87
N THR A 425 8.41 -15.15 -22.95
CA THR A 425 7.73 -15.72 -21.78
C THR A 425 8.57 -15.42 -20.55
N ASP A 426 7.97 -14.84 -19.53
CA ASP A 426 8.58 -14.49 -18.25
C ASP A 426 7.79 -15.06 -17.08
N PHE A 427 8.48 -15.46 -16.02
CA PHE A 427 7.92 -16.09 -14.82
C PHE A 427 8.29 -15.32 -13.53
N THR A 428 8.67 -14.05 -13.65
CA THR A 428 9.03 -13.22 -12.49
C THR A 428 7.90 -13.15 -11.46
N ASP A 429 6.64 -13.02 -11.94
CA ASP A 429 5.46 -13.10 -11.08
C ASP A 429 4.28 -13.70 -11.85
N GLY A 430 4.11 -15.02 -11.73
CA GLY A 430 3.15 -15.78 -12.52
C GLY A 430 3.63 -16.02 -13.96
N LEU A 431 2.70 -16.08 -14.90
CA LEU A 431 2.97 -16.28 -16.33
C LEU A 431 2.74 -14.96 -17.08
N SER A 432 3.79 -14.37 -17.61
CA SER A 432 3.73 -13.27 -18.57
C SER A 432 4.10 -13.75 -19.95
N MET A 433 3.29 -13.45 -20.95
CA MET A 433 3.62 -13.78 -22.35
C MET A 433 3.40 -12.55 -23.23
N SER A 434 4.42 -12.22 -24.03
CA SER A 434 4.41 -11.07 -24.93
C SER A 434 4.38 -11.50 -26.39
N PHE A 435 3.60 -10.76 -27.19
CA PHE A 435 3.43 -10.93 -28.64
C PHE A 435 3.79 -9.60 -29.32
N ALA A 436 3.67 -9.50 -30.64
CA ALA A 436 4.02 -8.29 -31.35
C ALA A 436 3.25 -7.04 -30.88
N ASP A 437 1.92 -7.17 -30.74
CA ASP A 437 1.03 -6.02 -30.49
C ASP A 437 0.20 -6.14 -29.21
N TRP A 438 0.38 -7.20 -28.44
CA TRP A 438 -0.31 -7.40 -27.17
C TRP A 438 0.48 -8.32 -26.24
N ARG A 439 0.15 -8.26 -24.94
CA ARG A 439 0.71 -9.15 -23.91
C ARG A 439 -0.29 -9.38 -22.79
N PHE A 440 -0.04 -10.39 -21.97
CA PHE A 440 -0.77 -10.62 -20.74
C PHE A 440 0.14 -11.04 -19.59
N ASN A 441 -0.34 -10.83 -18.38
CA ASN A 441 0.15 -11.47 -17.15
C ASN A 441 -1.00 -12.26 -16.50
N LEU A 442 -0.73 -13.47 -16.06
CA LEU A 442 -1.66 -14.37 -15.39
C LEU A 442 -0.99 -14.94 -14.13
N ARG A 443 -1.48 -14.58 -12.95
CA ARG A 443 -0.85 -14.97 -11.68
C ARG A 443 -1.86 -15.33 -10.60
N SER A 444 -1.46 -16.19 -9.67
CA SER A 444 -2.19 -16.40 -8.42
C SER A 444 -1.94 -15.21 -7.47
N SER A 445 -2.97 -14.79 -6.73
CA SER A 445 -2.77 -13.83 -5.65
C SER A 445 -1.95 -14.46 -4.52
N ASN A 446 -1.11 -13.64 -3.87
CA ASN A 446 -0.35 -14.06 -2.69
C ASN A 446 -1.14 -13.92 -1.38
N THR A 447 -2.25 -13.19 -1.41
CA THR A 447 -3.04 -12.82 -0.23
C THR A 447 -4.48 -13.35 -0.27
N GLU A 448 -4.99 -13.66 -1.47
CA GLU A 448 -6.38 -14.07 -1.71
C GLU A 448 -6.41 -15.33 -2.60
N ASN A 449 -7.49 -16.09 -2.51
CA ASN A 449 -7.66 -17.29 -3.34
C ASN A 449 -8.27 -16.94 -4.72
N VAL A 450 -7.53 -16.14 -5.49
CA VAL A 450 -7.94 -15.68 -6.84
C VAL A 450 -6.80 -15.78 -7.84
N LEU A 451 -7.16 -16.04 -9.09
CA LEU A 451 -6.30 -15.93 -10.27
C LEU A 451 -6.55 -14.55 -10.90
N ARG A 452 -5.48 -13.81 -11.17
CA ARG A 452 -5.54 -12.43 -11.69
C ARG A 452 -5.01 -12.37 -13.11
N LEU A 453 -5.78 -11.78 -14.01
CA LEU A 453 -5.43 -11.57 -15.41
C LEU A 453 -5.31 -10.08 -15.71
N ASN A 454 -4.24 -9.70 -16.38
CA ASN A 454 -4.02 -8.37 -16.94
C ASN A 454 -3.64 -8.51 -18.42
N VAL A 455 -4.27 -7.73 -19.30
CA VAL A 455 -3.99 -7.71 -20.74
C VAL A 455 -3.76 -6.28 -21.19
N GLU A 456 -2.76 -6.06 -22.03
CA GLU A 456 -2.52 -4.78 -22.70
C GLU A 456 -2.18 -4.97 -24.18
N SER A 457 -2.40 -3.94 -24.99
CA SER A 457 -2.04 -3.94 -26.40
C SER A 457 -1.39 -2.62 -26.82
N ARG A 458 -0.80 -2.60 -28.02
CA ARG A 458 -0.24 -1.40 -28.64
C ARG A 458 -1.29 -0.73 -29.52
N SER A 459 -1.83 0.41 -29.08
CA SER A 459 -2.77 1.28 -29.80
C SER A 459 -4.00 0.57 -30.41
N ASN A 460 -4.42 -0.56 -29.84
CA ASN A 460 -5.50 -1.37 -30.41
C ASN A 460 -6.43 -1.93 -29.32
N VAL A 461 -7.45 -1.16 -28.97
CA VAL A 461 -8.47 -1.54 -27.95
C VAL A 461 -9.16 -2.83 -28.31
N GLN A 462 -9.57 -3.00 -29.59
CA GLN A 462 -10.31 -4.19 -30.05
C GLN A 462 -9.47 -5.46 -29.89
N LEU A 463 -8.16 -5.37 -30.19
CA LEU A 463 -7.23 -6.50 -29.97
C LEU A 463 -7.13 -6.84 -28.49
N MET A 464 -6.99 -5.84 -27.62
CA MET A 464 -6.94 -6.05 -26.17
C MET A 464 -8.20 -6.76 -25.68
N GLU A 465 -9.39 -6.25 -26.04
CA GLU A 465 -10.70 -6.84 -25.67
C GLU A 465 -10.84 -8.26 -26.21
N GLN A 466 -10.49 -8.51 -27.50
CA GLN A 466 -10.53 -9.82 -28.11
C GLN A 466 -9.63 -10.83 -27.38
N LYS A 467 -8.39 -10.43 -27.05
CA LYS A 467 -7.44 -11.31 -26.37
C LYS A 467 -7.81 -11.56 -24.91
N THR A 468 -8.38 -10.56 -24.26
CA THR A 468 -8.96 -10.73 -22.92
C THR A 468 -10.08 -11.77 -22.94
N ALA A 469 -11.04 -11.65 -23.86
CA ALA A 469 -12.14 -12.62 -24.02
C ALA A 469 -11.63 -14.03 -24.38
N GLU A 470 -10.62 -14.13 -25.27
CA GLU A 470 -9.99 -15.41 -25.64
C GLU A 470 -9.37 -16.11 -24.43
N ILE A 471 -8.61 -15.39 -23.60
CA ILE A 471 -8.00 -15.94 -22.39
C ILE A 471 -9.09 -16.35 -21.39
N ILE A 472 -10.08 -15.51 -21.12
CA ILE A 472 -11.21 -15.83 -20.23
C ILE A 472 -11.89 -17.13 -20.67
N SER A 473 -12.12 -17.31 -21.98
CA SER A 473 -12.68 -18.56 -22.52
C SER A 473 -11.82 -19.79 -22.22
N ILE A 474 -10.48 -19.65 -22.16
CA ILE A 474 -9.58 -20.75 -21.79
C ILE A 474 -9.63 -21.00 -20.26
N LEU A 475 -9.70 -19.93 -19.46
CA LEU A 475 -9.77 -20.02 -18.00
C LEU A 475 -11.05 -20.73 -17.53
N THR A 476 -12.18 -20.48 -18.20
CA THR A 476 -13.53 -20.93 -17.80
C THR A 476 -13.96 -22.25 -18.45
N LYS A 477 -13.16 -22.81 -19.37
CA LYS A 477 -13.47 -24.15 -19.93
C LYS A 477 -13.42 -25.20 -18.82
N ALA A 478 -14.54 -25.86 -18.58
CA ALA A 478 -14.59 -27.08 -17.78
C ALA A 478 -13.67 -28.15 -18.39
N GLU A 479 -13.09 -28.98 -17.53
CA GLU A 479 -12.28 -30.11 -17.95
C GLU A 479 -13.11 -31.17 -18.68
#